data_e2db2b45daa3ab226fc9e9a976fa4cab
#
_entry.id   e2db2b45daa3ab226fc9e9a976fa4cab
#
_cell.length_a   1.000
_cell.length_b   1.000
_cell.length_c   1.000
_cell.angle_alpha   90.00
_cell.angle_beta   90.00
_cell.angle_gamma   90.00
#
_symmetry.space_group_name_H-M   'P 1'
#
loop_
_entity.id
_entity.type
_entity.pdbx_description
1 polymer ?
#
loop_
_entity_poly.entity_id
_entity_poly.type
_entity_poly.pdbx_seq_one_letter_code
_entity_poly.pdbx_strand_id
1 'polypeptide(L)'
;MPNNIQLAKNYINNLDEVYRLASVTSDLTSDATMCKAGANANEIIYPQITVTGLGDYNRNSGYTSGAVDLQWKTAAFNYDRGTKISVDVMDNEESRNLAFGMAGAELMRQKAAPEADAFTFAKIAALDGISTETGVISGASDFLEALLTAWNEMDEDEVPQEDRLLYATPTLLNSVISLDTTKSREILTKFAAKKSVPQARFYTAIDLLDGRTPGEELGHYQKATAKYVKTEDTSIVSGKTYYTKNEEVYTVVESPAVGSVGTYYEKVSAAGEDINFMIVHKPAIIKFDKHVAHDIIPAASNPNADSDILKYRQYGLVDGYKNKRAGIYLHKKG
;
A
#
# COMPACT_ATOMS: atom_id res chain seq x y z
N MET A 1 1.58 30.60 30.36
CA MET A 1 0.21 30.06 30.42
C MET A 1 0.29 28.53 30.29
N PRO A 2 -0.04 27.77 31.37
CA PRO A 2 0.17 26.31 31.36
C PRO A 2 -0.88 25.52 30.52
N ASN A 3 -1.99 26.12 30.13
CA ASN A 3 -3.10 25.41 29.50
C ASN A 3 -2.89 25.08 27.99
N ASN A 4 -2.06 25.84 27.27
CA ASN A 4 -1.84 25.61 25.84
C ASN A 4 -1.11 24.31 25.52
N ILE A 5 -0.20 23.86 26.37
CA ILE A 5 0.59 22.64 26.14
C ILE A 5 -0.26 21.37 26.37
N GLN A 6 -1.17 21.38 27.33
CA GLN A 6 -2.07 20.24 27.58
C GLN A 6 -3.15 20.12 26.50
N LEU A 7 -3.69 21.23 26.04
CA LEU A 7 -4.66 21.26 24.94
C LEU A 7 -4.04 20.76 23.63
N ALA A 8 -2.83 21.19 23.30
CA ALA A 8 -2.12 20.73 22.11
C ALA A 8 -1.84 19.22 22.16
N LYS A 9 -1.39 18.68 23.31
CA LYS A 9 -1.16 17.23 23.47
C LYS A 9 -2.45 16.40 23.31
N ASN A 10 -3.55 16.86 23.92
CA ASN A 10 -4.84 16.18 23.79
C ASN A 10 -5.35 16.23 22.34
N TYR A 11 -5.18 17.35 21.67
CA TYR A 11 -5.56 17.48 20.26
C TYR A 11 -4.76 16.53 19.35
N ILE A 12 -3.46 16.44 19.54
CA ILE A 12 -2.58 15.51 18.81
C ILE A 12 -3.01 14.05 19.02
N ASN A 13 -3.29 13.65 20.27
CA ASN A 13 -3.78 12.31 20.56
C ASN A 13 -5.12 12.01 19.87
N ASN A 14 -6.02 12.97 19.83
CA ASN A 14 -7.30 12.84 19.14
C ASN A 14 -7.11 12.69 17.61
N LEU A 15 -6.16 13.40 17.01
CA LEU A 15 -5.84 13.27 15.57
C LEU A 15 -5.30 11.88 15.22
N ASP A 16 -4.44 11.31 16.07
CA ASP A 16 -3.91 9.96 15.89
C ASP A 16 -5.02 8.90 16.00
N GLU A 17 -5.96 9.08 16.92
CA GLU A 17 -7.14 8.22 17.05
C GLU A 17 -8.03 8.30 15.78
N VAL A 18 -8.32 9.50 15.29
CA VAL A 18 -9.10 9.73 14.06
C VAL A 18 -8.42 9.04 12.88
N TYR A 19 -7.09 9.15 12.76
CA TYR A 19 -6.34 8.48 11.70
C TYR A 19 -6.50 6.96 11.79
N ARG A 20 -6.27 6.36 12.94
CA ARG A 20 -6.38 4.91 13.14
C ARG A 20 -7.76 4.36 12.85
N LEU A 21 -8.81 5.09 13.22
CA LEU A 21 -10.20 4.71 12.91
C LEU A 21 -10.54 4.86 11.42
N ALA A 22 -9.90 5.79 10.71
CA ALA A 22 -10.13 6.02 9.29
C ALA A 22 -9.31 5.10 8.38
N SER A 23 -8.16 4.59 8.85
CA SER A 23 -7.27 3.71 8.09
C SER A 23 -7.77 2.26 8.12
N VAL A 24 -7.94 1.68 6.94
CA VAL A 24 -8.32 0.27 6.77
C VAL A 24 -7.11 -0.65 6.94
N THR A 25 -5.91 -0.18 6.64
CA THR A 25 -4.66 -0.94 6.66
C THR A 25 -3.90 -0.85 8.00
N SER A 26 -4.49 -0.26 9.03
CA SER A 26 -3.86 -0.12 10.36
C SER A 26 -3.45 -1.47 10.98
N ASP A 27 -4.19 -2.55 10.70
CA ASP A 27 -3.92 -3.89 11.21
C ASP A 27 -2.66 -4.54 10.58
N LEU A 28 -2.22 -4.03 9.43
CA LEU A 28 -1.01 -4.52 8.75
C LEU A 28 0.28 -3.98 9.36
N THR A 29 0.21 -3.09 10.34
CA THR A 29 1.41 -2.59 11.02
C THR A 29 2.15 -3.74 11.69
N SER A 30 3.44 -3.88 11.34
CA SER A 30 4.30 -4.94 11.82
C SER A 30 4.83 -4.67 13.22
N ASP A 31 5.14 -5.73 13.96
CA ASP A 31 5.82 -5.60 15.24
C ASP A 31 7.29 -5.19 15.02
N ALA A 32 7.70 -4.13 15.70
CA ALA A 32 9.04 -3.56 15.58
C ALA A 32 10.16 -4.48 16.15
N THR A 33 9.80 -5.52 16.92
CA THR A 33 10.77 -6.38 17.62
C THR A 33 11.67 -7.19 16.69
N MET A 34 11.21 -7.51 15.48
CA MET A 34 11.94 -8.32 14.48
C MET A 34 12.87 -7.49 13.58
N CYS A 35 12.78 -6.18 13.62
CA CYS A 35 13.52 -5.30 12.74
C CYS A 35 14.54 -4.47 13.49
N LYS A 36 15.71 -4.26 12.89
CA LYS A 36 16.76 -3.38 13.42
C LYS A 36 16.94 -2.18 12.50
N ALA A 37 17.44 -1.07 13.07
CA ALA A 37 17.91 0.04 12.25
C ALA A 37 19.00 -0.41 11.29
N GLY A 38 18.89 -0.02 10.01
CA GLY A 38 19.91 -0.28 9.01
C GLY A 38 21.18 0.54 9.23
N ALA A 39 22.17 0.33 8.37
CA ALA A 39 23.39 1.13 8.37
C ALA A 39 23.12 2.59 8.00
N ASN A 40 22.11 2.84 7.17
CA ASN A 40 21.66 4.17 6.79
C ASN A 40 20.38 4.56 7.54
N ALA A 41 20.16 5.85 7.72
CA ALA A 41 19.03 6.38 8.47
C ALA A 41 17.65 6.07 7.85
N ASN A 42 17.61 5.73 6.54
CA ASN A 42 16.38 5.45 5.75
C ASN A 42 16.17 3.98 5.45
N GLU A 43 16.78 3.08 6.22
CA GLU A 43 16.67 1.65 6.02
C GLU A 43 16.33 0.94 7.31
N ILE A 44 15.63 -0.17 7.19
CA ILE A 44 15.53 -1.19 8.22
C ILE A 44 16.10 -2.49 7.69
N ILE A 45 16.68 -3.28 8.57
CA ILE A 45 17.16 -4.61 8.25
C ILE A 45 16.32 -5.66 8.97
N TYR A 46 16.02 -6.73 8.26
CA TYR A 46 15.30 -7.88 8.80
C TYR A 46 16.03 -9.18 8.45
N PRO A 47 16.01 -10.20 9.34
CA PRO A 47 16.67 -11.47 9.07
C PRO A 47 15.85 -12.33 8.10
N GLN A 48 16.53 -12.95 7.15
CA GLN A 48 15.99 -14.03 6.33
C GLN A 48 16.83 -15.29 6.59
N ILE A 49 16.20 -16.34 7.07
CA ILE A 49 16.85 -17.62 7.38
C ILE A 49 16.43 -18.63 6.32
N THR A 50 17.42 -19.33 5.77
CA THR A 50 17.22 -20.48 4.90
C THR A 50 17.97 -21.67 5.49
N VAL A 51 17.31 -22.82 5.56
CA VAL A 51 17.88 -24.06 6.12
C VAL A 51 17.82 -25.13 5.04
N THR A 52 18.90 -25.91 4.90
CA THR A 52 18.91 -27.07 4.01
C THR A 52 17.99 -28.16 4.54
N GLY A 53 17.32 -28.88 3.64
CA GLY A 53 16.40 -29.95 4.00
C GLY A 53 17.10 -31.20 4.57
N LEU A 54 16.29 -32.23 4.80
CA LEU A 54 16.77 -33.52 5.28
C LEU A 54 17.47 -34.28 4.15
N GLY A 55 18.51 -35.00 4.48
CA GLY A 55 19.16 -35.99 3.60
C GLY A 55 19.05 -37.39 4.18
N ASP A 56 19.37 -38.39 3.37
CA ASP A 56 19.33 -39.79 3.80
C ASP A 56 20.34 -40.07 4.90
N TYR A 57 19.90 -40.72 5.97
CA TYR A 57 20.77 -41.20 7.02
C TYR A 57 21.40 -42.54 6.62
N ASN A 58 22.72 -42.60 6.66
CA ASN A 58 23.44 -43.85 6.42
C ASN A 58 24.05 -44.38 7.75
N ARG A 59 23.84 -45.68 8.06
CA ARG A 59 24.33 -46.27 9.31
C ARG A 59 25.87 -46.26 9.44
N ASN A 60 26.57 -46.20 8.31
CA ASN A 60 28.05 -46.21 8.30
C ASN A 60 28.65 -44.80 8.27
N SER A 61 27.99 -43.85 7.57
CA SER A 61 28.48 -42.46 7.41
C SER A 61 27.72 -41.41 8.26
N GLY A 62 26.64 -41.82 8.94
CA GLY A 62 25.87 -40.94 9.82
C GLY A 62 24.93 -39.96 9.08
N TYR A 63 24.78 -38.77 9.65
CA TYR A 63 23.94 -37.70 9.14
C TYR A 63 24.62 -36.94 7.99
N THR A 64 23.83 -36.50 7.04
CA THR A 64 24.28 -35.52 6.04
C THR A 64 24.46 -34.14 6.70
N SER A 65 25.50 -33.42 6.27
CA SER A 65 25.74 -32.07 6.77
C SER A 65 24.68 -31.08 6.19
N GLY A 66 23.94 -30.46 7.07
CA GLY A 66 23.04 -29.34 6.74
C GLY A 66 23.73 -27.99 6.94
N ALA A 67 23.27 -26.97 6.22
CA ALA A 67 23.72 -25.61 6.40
C ALA A 67 22.53 -24.69 6.75
N VAL A 68 22.81 -23.69 7.58
CA VAL A 68 21.88 -22.59 7.87
C VAL A 68 22.48 -21.33 7.27
N ASP A 69 21.75 -20.67 6.39
CA ASP A 69 22.12 -19.37 5.84
C ASP A 69 21.23 -18.29 6.45
N LEU A 70 21.85 -17.36 7.17
CA LEU A 70 21.21 -16.20 7.76
C LEU A 70 21.66 -14.96 7.00
N GLN A 71 20.76 -14.39 6.20
CA GLN A 71 21.01 -13.14 5.47
C GLN A 71 20.20 -12.00 6.07
N TRP A 72 20.85 -10.87 6.24
CA TRP A 72 20.17 -9.63 6.58
C TRP A 72 19.74 -8.92 5.29
N LYS A 73 18.44 -8.75 5.12
CA LYS A 73 17.85 -8.02 3.99
C LYS A 73 17.51 -6.61 4.42
N THR A 74 17.66 -5.68 3.50
CA THR A 74 17.39 -4.26 3.72
C THR A 74 16.08 -3.87 3.04
N ALA A 75 15.24 -3.13 3.74
CA ALA A 75 14.07 -2.47 3.20
C ALA A 75 14.20 -0.96 3.42
N ALA A 76 14.11 -0.19 2.33
CA ALA A 76 14.22 1.26 2.37
C ALA A 76 12.84 1.90 2.59
N PHE A 77 12.80 2.98 3.37
CA PHE A 77 11.58 3.77 3.55
C PHE A 77 11.14 4.36 2.21
N ASN A 78 9.87 4.20 1.89
CA ASN A 78 9.31 4.50 0.57
C ASN A 78 8.07 5.41 0.60
N TYR A 79 7.69 5.91 1.77
CA TYR A 79 6.58 6.84 1.97
C TYR A 79 7.03 8.02 2.82
N ASP A 80 6.99 9.23 2.26
CA ASP A 80 7.30 10.48 2.96
C ASP A 80 6.35 11.57 2.46
N ARG A 81 5.30 11.80 3.22
CA ARG A 81 4.25 12.74 2.86
C ARG A 81 3.95 13.68 4.02
N GLY A 82 3.69 14.91 3.71
CA GLY A 82 3.37 15.89 4.74
C GLY A 82 2.69 17.13 4.18
N THR A 83 2.01 17.84 5.04
CA THR A 83 1.36 19.11 4.71
C THR A 83 1.45 20.09 5.89
N LYS A 84 1.26 21.35 5.55
CA LYS A 84 1.19 22.45 6.50
C LYS A 84 -0.10 23.21 6.25
N ILE A 85 -0.96 23.30 7.25
CA ILE A 85 -2.18 24.13 7.23
C ILE A 85 -1.93 25.32 8.14
N SER A 86 -2.19 26.52 7.65
CA SER A 86 -2.10 27.77 8.38
C SER A 86 -3.47 28.41 8.42
N VAL A 87 -3.95 28.77 9.58
CA VAL A 87 -5.22 29.46 9.78
C VAL A 87 -4.91 30.77 10.50
N ASP A 88 -5.32 31.90 9.90
CA ASP A 88 -5.17 33.21 10.51
C ASP A 88 -5.99 33.32 11.79
N VAL A 89 -5.49 34.06 12.79
CA VAL A 89 -6.14 34.21 14.10
C VAL A 89 -7.51 34.87 13.93
N MET A 90 -7.61 35.89 13.08
CA MET A 90 -8.89 36.58 12.86
C MET A 90 -9.90 35.66 12.16
N ASP A 91 -9.50 34.92 11.13
CA ASP A 91 -10.36 33.93 10.47
C ASP A 91 -10.82 32.83 11.43
N ASN A 92 -9.94 32.43 12.36
CA ASN A 92 -10.27 31.42 13.38
C ASN A 92 -11.27 31.98 14.41
N GLU A 93 -11.12 33.23 14.84
CA GLU A 93 -12.09 33.91 15.72
C GLU A 93 -13.46 34.12 15.03
N GLU A 94 -13.48 34.57 13.80
CA GLU A 94 -14.71 34.76 13.01
C GLU A 94 -15.45 33.41 12.81
N SER A 95 -14.72 32.31 12.65
CA SER A 95 -15.29 30.95 12.60
C SER A 95 -15.61 30.34 13.97
N ARG A 96 -15.51 31.10 15.07
CA ARG A 96 -15.70 30.63 16.44
C ARG A 96 -14.73 29.51 16.83
N ASN A 97 -13.49 29.57 16.38
CA ASN A 97 -12.44 28.58 16.58
C ASN A 97 -12.75 27.19 15.98
N LEU A 98 -13.68 27.10 15.04
CA LEU A 98 -14.00 25.85 14.35
C LEU A 98 -13.03 25.54 13.23
N ALA A 99 -12.52 26.56 12.53
CA ALA A 99 -11.66 26.38 11.37
C ALA A 99 -10.41 25.54 11.69
N PHE A 100 -9.65 25.92 12.69
CA PHE A 100 -8.47 25.19 13.12
C PHE A 100 -8.82 23.87 13.83
N GLY A 101 -9.85 23.88 14.68
CA GLY A 101 -10.25 22.69 15.46
C GLY A 101 -10.72 21.51 14.58
N MET A 102 -11.35 21.79 13.44
CA MET A 102 -11.83 20.75 12.51
C MET A 102 -10.82 20.39 11.42
N ALA A 103 -9.96 21.34 11.03
CA ALA A 103 -9.03 21.16 9.91
C ALA A 103 -8.14 19.91 10.07
N GLY A 104 -7.62 19.67 11.27
CA GLY A 104 -6.75 18.52 11.53
C GLY A 104 -7.49 17.19 11.41
N ALA A 105 -8.68 17.06 12.02
CA ALA A 105 -9.46 15.83 11.96
C ALA A 105 -9.93 15.50 10.53
N GLU A 106 -10.34 16.52 9.77
CA GLU A 106 -10.73 16.35 8.37
C GLU A 106 -9.52 15.98 7.50
N LEU A 107 -8.35 16.59 7.72
CA LEU A 107 -7.11 16.19 7.05
C LEU A 107 -6.81 14.72 7.26
N MET A 108 -6.85 14.24 8.51
CA MET A 108 -6.56 12.85 8.84
C MET A 108 -7.56 11.88 8.17
N ARG A 109 -8.84 12.19 8.29
CA ARG A 109 -9.92 11.31 7.82
C ARG A 109 -10.06 11.30 6.31
N GLN A 110 -9.99 12.47 5.65
CA GLN A 110 -10.31 12.60 4.23
C GLN A 110 -9.10 12.51 3.31
N LYS A 111 -7.92 12.83 3.79
CA LYS A 111 -6.70 12.91 2.96
C LYS A 111 -5.62 11.93 3.41
N ALA A 112 -5.13 12.03 4.64
CA ALA A 112 -3.97 11.24 5.07
C ALA A 112 -4.26 9.73 5.12
N ALA A 113 -5.35 9.29 5.77
CA ALA A 113 -5.69 7.88 5.88
C ALA A 113 -6.02 7.24 4.52
N PRO A 114 -6.85 7.86 3.64
CA PRO A 114 -7.10 7.31 2.31
C PRO A 114 -5.85 7.18 1.43
N GLU A 115 -4.96 8.18 1.46
CA GLU A 115 -3.72 8.15 0.70
C GLU A 115 -2.77 7.04 1.19
N ALA A 116 -2.58 6.93 2.50
CA ALA A 116 -1.73 5.91 3.10
C ALA A 116 -2.27 4.48 2.85
N ASP A 117 -3.60 4.29 2.91
CA ASP A 117 -4.23 3.01 2.56
C ASP A 117 -4.03 2.66 1.09
N ALA A 118 -4.30 3.60 0.18
CA ALA A 118 -4.14 3.39 -1.25
C ALA A 118 -2.66 3.09 -1.61
N PHE A 119 -1.73 3.80 -0.99
CA PHE A 119 -0.29 3.53 -1.13
C PHE A 119 0.07 2.13 -0.63
N THR A 120 -0.46 1.71 0.52
CA THR A 120 -0.21 0.38 1.09
C THR A 120 -0.68 -0.70 0.15
N PHE A 121 -1.92 -0.63 -0.36
CA PHE A 121 -2.44 -1.62 -1.30
C PHE A 121 -1.67 -1.65 -2.62
N ALA A 122 -1.35 -0.49 -3.18
CA ALA A 122 -0.57 -0.41 -4.41
C ALA A 122 0.84 -0.99 -4.24
N LYS A 123 1.49 -0.76 -3.10
CA LYS A 123 2.81 -1.36 -2.81
C LYS A 123 2.74 -2.86 -2.62
N ILE A 124 1.73 -3.37 -1.92
CA ILE A 124 1.53 -4.81 -1.76
C ILE A 124 1.25 -5.45 -3.12
N ALA A 125 0.39 -4.85 -3.95
CA ALA A 125 0.08 -5.35 -5.29
C ALA A 125 1.27 -5.34 -6.26
N ALA A 126 2.24 -4.47 -6.04
CA ALA A 126 3.47 -4.36 -6.84
C ALA A 126 4.59 -5.32 -6.40
N LEU A 127 4.38 -6.14 -5.38
CA LEU A 127 5.38 -7.09 -4.90
C LEU A 127 5.55 -8.24 -5.89
N ASP A 128 6.79 -8.58 -6.22
CA ASP A 128 7.10 -9.73 -7.08
C ASP A 128 6.81 -11.06 -6.36
N GLY A 129 6.25 -12.03 -7.09
CA GLY A 129 6.04 -13.39 -6.57
C GLY A 129 4.85 -13.55 -5.65
N ILE A 130 3.88 -12.66 -5.73
CA ILE A 130 2.55 -12.83 -5.13
C ILE A 130 1.63 -13.57 -6.11
N SER A 131 0.70 -14.36 -5.57
CA SER A 131 -0.36 -14.98 -6.36
C SER A 131 -1.32 -13.92 -6.89
N THR A 132 -1.53 -13.89 -8.21
CA THR A 132 -2.37 -12.88 -8.85
C THR A 132 -3.32 -13.50 -9.85
N GLU A 133 -4.61 -13.24 -9.69
CA GLU A 133 -5.66 -13.60 -10.64
C GLU A 133 -6.32 -12.35 -11.22
N THR A 134 -6.72 -12.45 -12.48
CA THR A 134 -7.42 -11.37 -13.19
C THR A 134 -8.75 -11.89 -13.70
N GLY A 135 -9.84 -11.25 -13.32
CA GLY A 135 -11.16 -11.69 -13.75
C GLY A 135 -12.27 -10.72 -13.39
N VAL A 136 -13.41 -10.91 -14.05
CA VAL A 136 -14.64 -10.18 -13.76
C VAL A 136 -15.47 -10.98 -12.78
N ILE A 137 -15.81 -10.40 -11.64
CA ILE A 137 -16.73 -10.98 -10.67
C ILE A 137 -18.09 -10.33 -10.89
N SER A 138 -19.03 -11.10 -11.45
CA SER A 138 -20.36 -10.60 -11.81
C SER A 138 -21.38 -10.71 -10.70
N GLY A 139 -21.13 -11.55 -9.69
CA GLY A 139 -22.08 -11.79 -8.61
C GLY A 139 -21.48 -12.43 -7.37
N ALA A 140 -22.33 -12.68 -6.40
CA ALA A 140 -21.93 -13.26 -5.12
C ALA A 140 -21.40 -14.70 -5.24
N SER A 141 -21.94 -15.49 -6.17
CA SER A 141 -21.47 -16.87 -6.41
C SER A 141 -20.04 -16.87 -6.96
N ASP A 142 -19.77 -16.02 -7.98
CA ASP A 142 -18.45 -15.89 -8.57
C ASP A 142 -17.43 -15.44 -7.53
N PHE A 143 -17.83 -14.51 -6.65
CA PHE A 143 -16.98 -14.04 -5.56
C PHE A 143 -16.67 -15.15 -4.55
N LEU A 144 -17.66 -16.00 -4.21
CA LEU A 144 -17.42 -17.16 -3.34
C LEU A 144 -16.47 -18.17 -3.96
N GLU A 145 -16.59 -18.44 -5.27
CA GLU A 145 -15.69 -19.32 -6.00
C GLU A 145 -14.27 -18.75 -6.03
N ALA A 146 -14.13 -17.47 -6.34
CA ALA A 146 -12.83 -16.79 -6.33
C ALA A 146 -12.17 -16.81 -4.94
N LEU A 147 -12.95 -16.59 -3.86
CA LEU A 147 -12.45 -16.70 -2.49
C LEU A 147 -12.01 -18.13 -2.14
N LEU A 148 -12.73 -19.16 -2.60
CA LEU A 148 -12.36 -20.55 -2.39
C LEU A 148 -11.09 -20.90 -3.16
N THR A 149 -10.98 -20.47 -4.41
CA THR A 149 -9.79 -20.66 -5.22
C THR A 149 -8.57 -20.04 -4.55
N ALA A 150 -8.68 -18.77 -4.14
CA ALA A 150 -7.63 -18.07 -3.42
C ALA A 150 -7.24 -18.76 -2.10
N TRP A 151 -8.23 -19.24 -1.35
CA TRP A 151 -7.99 -19.95 -0.11
C TRP A 151 -7.22 -21.25 -0.33
N ASN A 152 -7.65 -22.05 -1.34
CA ASN A 152 -7.03 -23.33 -1.66
C ASN A 152 -5.60 -23.15 -2.17
N GLU A 153 -5.35 -22.15 -3.02
CA GLU A 153 -3.99 -21.82 -3.50
C GLU A 153 -3.05 -21.48 -2.34
N MET A 154 -3.51 -20.65 -1.40
CA MET A 154 -2.73 -20.36 -0.20
C MET A 154 -2.53 -21.58 0.72
N ASP A 155 -3.45 -22.54 0.74
CA ASP A 155 -3.30 -23.78 1.51
C ASP A 155 -2.32 -24.74 0.82
N GLU A 156 -2.31 -24.82 -0.52
CA GLU A 156 -1.34 -25.59 -1.30
C GLU A 156 0.09 -25.02 -1.18
N ASP A 157 0.20 -23.70 -1.03
CA ASP A 157 1.45 -23.00 -0.75
C ASP A 157 1.90 -23.09 0.73
N GLU A 158 1.22 -23.91 1.53
CA GLU A 158 1.52 -24.13 2.97
C GLU A 158 1.49 -22.85 3.83
N VAL A 159 0.71 -21.85 3.42
CA VAL A 159 0.54 -20.62 4.20
C VAL A 159 -0.33 -20.91 5.43
N PRO A 160 0.07 -20.49 6.65
CA PRO A 160 -0.76 -20.68 7.84
C PRO A 160 -2.16 -20.07 7.67
N GLN A 161 -3.19 -20.78 8.14
CA GLN A 161 -4.58 -20.32 8.03
C GLN A 161 -4.92 -19.20 9.03
N GLU A 162 -4.14 -19.08 10.09
CA GLU A 162 -4.26 -18.02 11.07
C GLU A 162 -3.80 -16.69 10.46
N ASP A 163 -4.34 -15.58 10.97
CA ASP A 163 -3.97 -14.22 10.58
C ASP A 163 -4.11 -13.88 9.08
N ARG A 164 -4.96 -14.61 8.34
CA ARG A 164 -5.35 -14.24 6.97
C ARG A 164 -6.43 -13.15 7.02
N LEU A 165 -6.11 -11.99 6.52
CA LEU A 165 -6.99 -10.82 6.46
C LEU A 165 -7.58 -10.70 5.06
N LEU A 166 -8.89 -10.52 4.97
CA LEU A 166 -9.60 -10.27 3.71
C LEU A 166 -9.91 -8.78 3.55
N TYR A 167 -9.40 -8.19 2.49
CA TYR A 167 -9.76 -6.87 2.01
C TYR A 167 -10.55 -7.02 0.73
N ALA A 168 -11.76 -6.48 0.67
CA ALA A 168 -12.59 -6.54 -0.53
C ALA A 168 -13.45 -5.29 -0.66
N THR A 169 -13.93 -5.05 -1.88
CA THR A 169 -14.83 -3.91 -2.11
C THR A 169 -16.16 -4.08 -1.39
N PRO A 170 -16.80 -2.97 -0.96
CA PRO A 170 -18.09 -3.02 -0.25
C PRO A 170 -19.15 -3.79 -1.01
N THR A 171 -19.20 -3.61 -2.34
CA THR A 171 -20.17 -4.27 -3.21
C THR A 171 -20.05 -5.79 -3.14
N LEU A 172 -18.82 -6.32 -3.21
CA LEU A 172 -18.57 -7.77 -3.15
C LEU A 172 -18.87 -8.34 -1.78
N LEU A 173 -18.41 -7.71 -0.69
CA LEU A 173 -18.69 -8.18 0.66
C LEU A 173 -20.19 -8.21 0.96
N ASN A 174 -20.90 -7.14 0.61
CA ASN A 174 -22.35 -7.05 0.84
C ASN A 174 -23.13 -8.08 -0.02
N SER A 175 -22.68 -8.37 -1.24
CA SER A 175 -23.30 -9.39 -2.10
C SER A 175 -23.27 -10.77 -1.46
N VAL A 176 -22.15 -11.16 -0.85
CA VAL A 176 -22.01 -12.46 -0.16
C VAL A 176 -22.81 -12.50 1.14
N ILE A 177 -22.82 -11.41 1.90
CA ILE A 177 -23.65 -11.32 3.13
C ILE A 177 -25.13 -11.47 2.77
N SER A 178 -25.58 -10.90 1.65
CA SER A 178 -26.97 -10.96 1.20
C SER A 178 -27.42 -12.35 0.77
N LEU A 179 -26.51 -13.26 0.39
CA LEU A 179 -26.84 -14.64 0.03
C LEU A 179 -27.38 -15.46 1.20
N ASP A 180 -26.96 -15.13 2.42
CA ASP A 180 -27.35 -15.80 3.68
C ASP A 180 -27.33 -17.33 3.62
N THR A 181 -26.39 -17.92 2.92
CA THR A 181 -26.21 -19.38 2.80
C THR A 181 -25.19 -19.90 3.80
N THR A 182 -25.26 -21.19 4.14
CA THR A 182 -24.26 -21.84 4.99
C THR A 182 -22.86 -21.69 4.41
N LYS A 183 -22.70 -21.88 3.10
CA LYS A 183 -21.41 -21.71 2.40
C LYS A 183 -20.83 -20.29 2.53
N SER A 184 -21.67 -19.25 2.38
CA SER A 184 -21.20 -17.87 2.50
C SER A 184 -20.73 -17.54 3.91
N ARG A 185 -21.40 -18.05 4.93
CA ARG A 185 -21.01 -17.87 6.33
C ARG A 185 -19.72 -18.61 6.65
N GLU A 186 -19.60 -19.89 6.26
CA GLU A 186 -18.42 -20.70 6.51
C GLU A 186 -17.16 -20.12 5.90
N ILE A 187 -17.21 -19.67 4.63
CA ILE A 187 -16.05 -19.04 3.97
C ILE A 187 -15.64 -17.76 4.69
N LEU A 188 -16.60 -16.89 4.99
CA LEU A 188 -16.30 -15.63 5.66
C LEU A 188 -15.76 -15.83 7.07
N THR A 189 -16.13 -16.90 7.79
CA THR A 189 -15.59 -17.17 9.13
C THR A 189 -14.16 -17.67 9.14
N LYS A 190 -13.64 -18.15 8.03
CA LYS A 190 -12.23 -18.58 7.92
C LYS A 190 -11.24 -17.43 8.07
N PHE A 191 -11.61 -16.19 7.70
CA PHE A 191 -10.72 -15.06 7.78
C PHE A 191 -10.69 -14.45 9.18
N ALA A 192 -9.48 -14.13 9.67
CA ALA A 192 -9.26 -13.49 10.96
C ALA A 192 -9.92 -12.11 11.05
N ALA A 193 -9.89 -11.34 9.97
CA ALA A 193 -10.66 -10.12 9.83
C ALA A 193 -11.10 -9.90 8.37
N LYS A 194 -12.23 -9.23 8.21
CA LYS A 194 -12.80 -8.85 6.91
C LYS A 194 -12.99 -7.35 6.89
N LYS A 195 -12.38 -6.70 5.94
CA LYS A 195 -12.42 -5.25 5.82
C LYS A 195 -12.96 -4.81 4.48
N SER A 196 -13.90 -3.90 4.54
CA SER A 196 -14.47 -3.24 3.37
C SER A 196 -13.57 -2.08 2.97
N VAL A 197 -13.10 -2.11 1.72
CA VAL A 197 -12.20 -1.09 1.16
C VAL A 197 -12.91 -0.40 0.00
N PRO A 198 -13.18 0.92 0.11
CA PRO A 198 -13.72 1.69 -1.01
C PRO A 198 -12.83 1.57 -2.25
N GLN A 199 -13.43 1.42 -3.45
CA GLN A 199 -12.69 1.27 -4.70
C GLN A 199 -11.69 2.41 -4.93
N ALA A 200 -12.01 3.63 -4.48
CA ALA A 200 -11.14 4.80 -4.60
C ALA A 200 -9.77 4.65 -3.89
N ARG A 201 -9.61 3.66 -3.00
CA ARG A 201 -8.35 3.36 -2.30
C ARG A 201 -7.74 2.03 -2.75
N PHE A 202 -8.38 1.31 -3.70
CA PHE A 202 -8.10 -0.08 -3.96
C PHE A 202 -7.65 -0.31 -5.40
N TYR A 203 -6.40 0.09 -5.67
CA TYR A 203 -5.75 0.01 -6.97
C TYR A 203 -4.42 -0.72 -6.89
N THR A 204 -4.03 -1.37 -7.98
CA THR A 204 -2.73 -2.05 -8.09
C THR A 204 -1.56 -1.07 -8.22
N ALA A 205 -1.81 0.13 -8.71
CA ALA A 205 -0.83 1.21 -8.76
C ALA A 205 -1.51 2.57 -8.67
N ILE A 206 -0.85 3.51 -7.99
CA ILE A 206 -1.31 4.89 -7.83
C ILE A 206 -0.17 5.87 -8.15
N ASP A 207 -0.53 7.04 -8.64
CA ASP A 207 0.33 8.22 -8.73
C ASP A 207 0.03 9.14 -7.54
N LEU A 208 1.07 9.41 -6.74
CA LEU A 208 1.00 10.39 -5.65
C LEU A 208 1.34 11.76 -6.23
N LEU A 209 0.39 12.69 -6.17
CA LEU A 209 0.60 14.05 -6.66
C LEU A 209 1.39 14.85 -5.64
N ASP A 210 2.41 15.59 -6.07
CA ASP A 210 3.29 16.34 -5.19
C ASP A 210 2.71 17.71 -4.79
N GLY A 211 1.69 18.17 -5.52
CA GLY A 211 1.05 19.47 -5.32
C GLY A 211 1.94 20.66 -5.65
N ARG A 212 3.09 20.43 -6.30
CA ARG A 212 4.04 21.46 -6.75
C ARG A 212 4.02 21.62 -8.26
N THR A 213 3.65 20.57 -8.98
CA THR A 213 3.48 20.60 -10.42
C THR A 213 2.24 21.44 -10.76
N PRO A 214 2.31 22.41 -11.68
CA PRO A 214 1.18 23.22 -12.07
C PRO A 214 -0.01 22.37 -12.53
N GLY A 215 -1.19 22.58 -11.93
CA GLY A 215 -2.41 21.82 -12.21
C GLY A 215 -2.64 20.59 -11.32
N GLU A 216 -1.70 20.22 -10.48
CA GLU A 216 -1.90 19.17 -9.49
C GLU A 216 -2.50 19.72 -8.19
N GLU A 217 -3.45 18.97 -7.62
CA GLU A 217 -4.00 19.28 -6.31
C GLU A 217 -3.06 18.80 -5.19
N LEU A 218 -2.89 19.62 -4.17
CA LEU A 218 -2.07 19.30 -3.00
C LEU A 218 -2.71 18.15 -2.22
N GLY A 219 -1.89 17.13 -1.90
CA GLY A 219 -2.32 16.01 -1.06
C GLY A 219 -3.40 15.15 -1.73
N HIS A 220 -3.31 14.94 -3.03
CA HIS A 220 -4.19 14.08 -3.79
C HIS A 220 -3.41 12.91 -4.38
N TYR A 221 -4.08 11.78 -4.56
CA TYR A 221 -3.57 10.63 -5.30
C TYR A 221 -4.62 10.22 -6.34
N GLN A 222 -4.15 9.58 -7.39
CA GLN A 222 -5.01 9.06 -8.44
C GLN A 222 -4.55 7.68 -8.88
N LYS A 223 -5.44 6.93 -9.52
CA LYS A 223 -5.10 5.67 -10.19
C LYS A 223 -3.98 5.94 -11.20
N ALA A 224 -2.90 5.17 -11.13
CA ALA A 224 -1.76 5.39 -12.00
C ALA A 224 -2.13 5.24 -13.47
N THR A 225 -1.60 6.13 -14.29
CA THR A 225 -1.65 6.03 -15.74
C THR A 225 -0.38 5.34 -16.27
N ALA A 226 -0.49 4.63 -17.39
CA ALA A 226 0.69 4.05 -18.00
C ALA A 226 1.65 5.15 -18.44
N LYS A 227 2.94 5.00 -18.07
CA LYS A 227 3.99 5.96 -18.44
C LYS A 227 4.88 5.34 -19.50
N TYR A 228 5.16 6.15 -20.51
CA TYR A 228 5.98 5.77 -21.64
C TYR A 228 7.13 6.76 -21.78
N VAL A 229 8.31 6.24 -22.03
CA VAL A 229 9.51 7.06 -22.27
C VAL A 229 10.02 6.78 -23.66
N LYS A 230 10.45 7.83 -24.37
CA LYS A 230 11.08 7.67 -25.67
C LYS A 230 12.35 6.83 -25.52
N THR A 231 12.42 5.73 -26.26
CA THR A 231 13.61 4.88 -26.23
C THR A 231 14.78 5.53 -27.00
N GLU A 232 16.00 5.21 -26.62
CA GLU A 232 17.20 5.58 -27.38
C GLU A 232 17.37 4.69 -28.63
N ASP A 233 16.67 3.56 -28.71
CA ASP A 233 16.69 2.69 -29.86
C ASP A 233 16.11 3.41 -31.08
N THR A 234 16.92 3.63 -32.09
CA THR A 234 16.48 4.21 -33.38
C THR A 234 15.88 3.17 -34.33
N SER A 235 16.03 1.89 -34.01
CA SER A 235 15.47 0.76 -34.75
C SER A 235 14.96 -0.33 -33.81
N ILE A 236 13.98 -1.11 -34.29
CA ILE A 236 13.39 -2.19 -33.52
C ILE A 236 14.39 -3.32 -33.30
N VAL A 237 14.56 -3.71 -32.03
CA VAL A 237 15.42 -4.81 -31.57
C VAL A 237 14.54 -5.99 -31.17
N SER A 238 14.96 -7.20 -31.50
CA SER A 238 14.22 -8.42 -31.16
C SER A 238 14.07 -8.59 -29.63
N GLY A 239 12.89 -9.00 -29.18
CA GLY A 239 12.59 -9.29 -27.77
C GLY A 239 12.15 -8.09 -26.93
N LYS A 240 12.05 -6.90 -27.51
CA LYS A 240 11.49 -5.73 -26.84
C LYS A 240 10.11 -5.38 -27.39
N THR A 241 9.26 -4.82 -26.52
CA THR A 241 7.94 -4.29 -26.92
C THR A 241 8.05 -2.78 -27.09
N TYR A 242 7.67 -2.30 -28.26
CA TYR A 242 7.73 -0.89 -28.62
C TYR A 242 6.32 -0.31 -28.77
N TYR A 243 6.22 0.98 -28.52
CA TYR A 243 4.99 1.76 -28.68
C TYR A 243 5.26 2.94 -29.60
N THR A 244 4.26 3.29 -30.39
CA THR A 244 4.24 4.54 -31.17
C THR A 244 3.24 5.50 -30.51
N LYS A 245 3.59 6.78 -30.50
CA LYS A 245 2.72 7.84 -29.99
C LYS A 245 1.99 8.51 -31.15
N ASN A 246 0.65 8.56 -31.08
CA ASN A 246 -0.16 9.34 -31.97
C ASN A 246 -0.99 10.32 -31.09
N GLU A 247 -0.72 11.61 -31.20
CA GLU A 247 -1.20 12.62 -30.27
C GLU A 247 -0.85 12.27 -28.80
N GLU A 248 -1.85 11.97 -27.96
CA GLU A 248 -1.66 11.56 -26.56
C GLU A 248 -1.83 10.04 -26.35
N VAL A 249 -2.05 9.26 -27.43
CA VAL A 249 -2.29 7.82 -27.36
C VAL A 249 -1.04 7.03 -27.72
N TYR A 250 -0.68 6.07 -26.88
CA TYR A 250 0.40 5.13 -27.13
C TYR A 250 -0.17 3.79 -27.55
N THR A 251 0.21 3.34 -28.75
CA THR A 251 -0.22 2.05 -29.30
C THR A 251 0.97 1.11 -29.42
N VAL A 252 0.75 -0.17 -29.09
CA VAL A 252 1.78 -1.19 -29.26
C VAL A 252 2.08 -1.38 -30.75
N VAL A 253 3.35 -1.58 -31.08
CA VAL A 253 3.76 -1.94 -32.45
C VAL A 253 3.57 -3.44 -32.60
N GLU A 254 2.49 -3.83 -33.25
CA GLU A 254 2.20 -5.23 -33.53
C GLU A 254 3.12 -5.75 -34.63
N SER A 255 3.69 -6.96 -34.45
CA SER A 255 4.57 -7.63 -35.42
C SER A 255 5.72 -6.74 -35.93
N PRO A 256 6.54 -6.17 -35.06
CA PRO A 256 7.58 -5.24 -35.44
C PRO A 256 8.64 -5.96 -36.29
N ALA A 257 8.93 -5.45 -37.48
CA ALA A 257 10.06 -5.92 -38.29
C ALA A 257 11.38 -5.43 -37.66
N VAL A 258 12.26 -6.37 -37.27
CA VAL A 258 13.57 -6.05 -36.71
C VAL A 258 14.35 -5.16 -37.68
N GLY A 259 14.91 -4.08 -37.20
CA GLY A 259 15.63 -3.08 -38.02
C GLY A 259 14.77 -1.95 -38.57
N SER A 260 13.42 -1.96 -38.37
CA SER A 260 12.57 -0.82 -38.76
C SER A 260 12.97 0.42 -37.97
N VAL A 261 13.22 1.52 -38.69
CA VAL A 261 13.66 2.79 -38.11
C VAL A 261 12.46 3.67 -37.83
N GLY A 262 12.42 4.28 -36.65
CA GLY A 262 11.33 5.16 -36.23
C GLY A 262 11.54 5.79 -34.85
N THR A 263 10.56 6.54 -34.40
CA THR A 263 10.51 7.03 -33.01
C THR A 263 9.65 6.08 -32.19
N TYR A 264 10.29 5.41 -31.27
CA TYR A 264 9.63 4.40 -30.44
C TYR A 264 9.64 4.81 -28.96
N TYR A 265 8.70 4.24 -28.24
CA TYR A 265 8.55 4.44 -26.79
C TYR A 265 8.53 3.09 -26.10
N GLU A 266 9.10 3.03 -24.93
CA GLU A 266 9.02 1.88 -24.02
C GLU A 266 8.09 2.22 -22.87
N LYS A 267 7.28 1.23 -22.44
CA LYS A 267 6.39 1.38 -21.29
C LYS A 267 7.20 1.20 -20.01
N VAL A 268 7.35 2.28 -19.24
CA VAL A 268 8.13 2.29 -18.00
C VAL A 268 7.28 1.85 -16.80
N SER A 269 6.01 2.21 -16.79
CA SER A 269 5.08 1.76 -15.76
C SER A 269 3.74 1.34 -16.35
N ALA A 270 3.15 0.30 -15.77
CA ALA A 270 1.79 -0.11 -16.12
C ALA A 270 0.77 0.87 -15.53
N ALA A 271 -0.40 0.97 -16.16
CA ALA A 271 -1.54 1.63 -15.55
C ALA A 271 -1.97 0.85 -14.30
N GLY A 272 -2.50 1.56 -13.32
CA GLY A 272 -3.17 0.93 -12.21
C GLY A 272 -4.44 0.21 -12.66
N GLU A 273 -4.73 -0.92 -12.05
CA GLU A 273 -5.95 -1.69 -12.25
C GLU A 273 -6.78 -1.68 -10.98
N ASP A 274 -8.09 -1.87 -11.11
CA ASP A 274 -8.98 -2.00 -9.96
C ASP A 274 -8.76 -3.35 -9.28
N ILE A 275 -8.69 -3.36 -7.96
CA ILE A 275 -8.62 -4.58 -7.18
C ILE A 275 -10.03 -4.96 -6.75
N ASN A 276 -10.42 -6.23 -6.96
CA ASN A 276 -11.66 -6.81 -6.47
C ASN A 276 -11.54 -7.19 -5.00
N PHE A 277 -10.52 -7.99 -4.67
CA PHE A 277 -10.17 -8.35 -3.29
C PHE A 277 -8.70 -8.71 -3.19
N MET A 278 -8.20 -8.69 -1.96
CA MET A 278 -6.85 -9.09 -1.60
C MET A 278 -6.91 -9.87 -0.30
N ILE A 279 -6.23 -11.01 -0.24
CA ILE A 279 -6.03 -11.77 0.98
C ILE A 279 -4.58 -11.60 1.40
N VAL A 280 -4.37 -11.22 2.64
CA VAL A 280 -3.03 -10.95 3.18
C VAL A 280 -2.84 -11.74 4.47
N HIS A 281 -1.85 -12.62 4.49
CA HIS A 281 -1.36 -13.19 5.73
C HIS A 281 -0.49 -12.14 6.44
N LYS A 282 -0.97 -11.63 7.57
CA LYS A 282 -0.36 -10.48 8.26
C LYS A 282 1.17 -10.59 8.44
N PRO A 283 1.74 -11.75 8.85
CA PRO A 283 3.20 -11.89 8.98
C PRO A 283 3.99 -11.82 7.66
N ALA A 284 3.33 -11.71 6.50
CA ALA A 284 4.02 -11.55 5.21
C ALA A 284 4.36 -10.09 4.90
N ILE A 285 3.75 -9.15 5.61
CA ILE A 285 3.91 -7.70 5.36
C ILE A 285 4.91 -7.10 6.34
N ILE A 286 5.65 -6.12 5.82
CA ILE A 286 6.51 -5.22 6.57
C ILE A 286 5.94 -3.82 6.43
N LYS A 287 5.26 -3.33 7.45
CA LYS A 287 4.72 -1.97 7.48
C LYS A 287 5.14 -1.28 8.76
N PHE A 288 5.91 -0.20 8.63
CA PHE A 288 6.38 0.60 9.76
C PHE A 288 6.21 2.09 9.47
N ASP A 289 5.70 2.81 10.45
CA ASP A 289 5.75 4.26 10.51
C ASP A 289 6.92 4.66 11.41
N LYS A 290 8.00 5.18 10.81
CA LYS A 290 9.20 5.61 11.52
C LYS A 290 8.98 6.93 12.23
N HIS A 291 8.24 7.82 11.60
CA HIS A 291 7.99 9.16 12.10
C HIS A 291 6.61 9.61 11.67
N VAL A 292 5.77 9.87 12.65
CA VAL A 292 4.48 10.53 12.45
C VAL A 292 4.52 11.78 13.32
N ALA A 293 4.66 12.93 12.67
CA ALA A 293 4.70 14.21 13.38
C ALA A 293 3.38 14.94 13.20
N HIS A 294 2.77 15.25 14.32
CA HIS A 294 1.69 16.20 14.45
C HIS A 294 2.22 17.36 15.29
N ASP A 295 2.50 18.48 14.66
CA ASP A 295 3.08 19.63 15.36
C ASP A 295 2.17 20.85 15.19
N ILE A 296 1.86 21.49 16.32
CA ILE A 296 1.01 22.67 16.36
C ILE A 296 1.86 23.84 16.84
N ILE A 297 1.98 24.85 15.98
CA ILE A 297 2.65 26.10 16.30
C ILE A 297 1.57 27.16 16.48
N PRO A 298 1.35 27.63 17.71
CA PRO A 298 0.39 28.70 17.93
C PRO A 298 0.88 30.03 17.35
N ALA A 299 -0.04 30.91 16.97
CA ALA A 299 0.24 32.23 16.40
C ALA A 299 1.26 33.04 17.21
N ALA A 300 1.17 32.99 18.54
CA ALA A 300 2.12 33.66 19.43
C ALA A 300 3.59 33.18 19.27
N SER A 301 3.81 32.00 18.70
CA SER A 301 5.15 31.43 18.44
C SER A 301 5.52 31.40 16.95
N ASN A 302 4.65 31.92 16.09
CA ASN A 302 4.86 31.97 14.64
C ASN A 302 5.52 33.30 14.26
N PRO A 303 6.81 33.31 13.86
CA PRO A 303 7.48 34.57 13.53
C PRO A 303 7.13 35.18 12.17
N ASN A 304 6.39 34.43 11.34
CA ASN A 304 6.15 34.80 9.94
C ASN A 304 4.74 35.38 9.69
N ALA A 305 3.76 35.05 10.54
CA ALA A 305 2.38 35.49 10.38
C ALA A 305 1.63 35.30 11.70
N ASP A 306 0.56 36.07 11.89
CA ASP A 306 -0.38 35.93 13.01
C ASP A 306 -1.38 34.80 12.72
N SER A 307 -0.85 33.57 12.68
CA SER A 307 -1.63 32.37 12.30
C SER A 307 -1.20 31.15 13.10
N ASP A 308 -2.16 30.32 13.46
CA ASP A 308 -1.94 28.98 13.98
C ASP A 308 -1.54 28.03 12.87
N ILE A 309 -0.52 27.22 13.09
CA ILE A 309 -0.01 26.29 12.10
C ILE A 309 -0.16 24.85 12.58
N LEU A 310 -0.82 24.02 11.80
CA LEU A 310 -0.80 22.56 11.92
C LEU A 310 0.15 21.97 10.89
N LYS A 311 1.17 21.24 11.34
CA LYS A 311 2.05 20.44 10.50
C LYS A 311 1.74 18.97 10.68
N TYR A 312 1.65 18.27 9.55
CA TYR A 312 1.55 16.82 9.53
C TYR A 312 2.63 16.25 8.63
N ARG A 313 3.33 15.21 9.08
CA ARG A 313 4.27 14.44 8.27
C ARG A 313 4.22 12.99 8.69
N GLN A 314 4.10 12.10 7.71
CA GLN A 314 4.23 10.65 7.88
C GLN A 314 5.38 10.13 7.03
N TYR A 315 6.31 9.45 7.68
CA TYR A 315 7.46 8.83 7.06
C TYR A 315 7.47 7.36 7.43
N GLY A 316 7.27 6.49 6.43
CA GLY A 316 7.03 5.08 6.65
C GLY A 316 7.57 4.19 5.53
N LEU A 317 7.38 2.89 5.75
CA LEU A 317 7.77 1.81 4.86
C LEU A 317 6.60 0.84 4.70
N VAL A 318 6.36 0.42 3.46
CA VAL A 318 5.52 -0.71 3.12
C VAL A 318 6.30 -1.63 2.17
N ASP A 319 6.52 -2.87 2.58
CA ASP A 319 7.18 -3.92 1.81
C ASP A 319 6.63 -5.28 2.26
N GLY A 320 7.15 -6.38 1.75
CA GLY A 320 6.81 -7.73 2.18
C GLY A 320 8.03 -8.63 2.25
N TYR A 321 7.99 -9.59 3.15
CA TYR A 321 9.06 -10.58 3.27
C TYR A 321 9.16 -11.43 2.01
N LYS A 322 10.36 -11.52 1.41
CA LYS A 322 10.58 -12.27 0.15
C LYS A 322 10.21 -13.75 0.24
N ASN A 323 10.44 -14.37 1.39
CA ASN A 323 10.14 -15.78 1.65
C ASN A 323 8.69 -16.04 2.08
N LYS A 324 7.85 -15.03 2.16
CA LYS A 324 6.43 -15.14 2.57
C LYS A 324 5.47 -14.56 1.54
N ARG A 325 5.92 -14.39 0.30
CA ARG A 325 5.10 -13.81 -0.79
C ARG A 325 3.87 -14.63 -1.13
N ALA A 326 3.95 -15.95 -0.99
CA ALA A 326 2.79 -16.85 -1.10
C ALA A 326 1.65 -16.51 -0.12
N GLY A 327 1.96 -15.81 0.99
CA GLY A 327 0.95 -15.29 1.93
C GLY A 327 0.13 -14.10 1.43
N ILE A 328 0.28 -13.71 0.16
CA ILE A 328 -0.45 -12.58 -0.43
C ILE A 328 -1.11 -13.07 -1.71
N TYR A 329 -2.43 -12.94 -1.75
CA TYR A 329 -3.23 -13.24 -2.93
C TYR A 329 -3.97 -11.99 -3.41
N LEU A 330 -3.84 -11.67 -4.68
CA LEU A 330 -4.42 -10.50 -5.32
C LEU A 330 -5.39 -10.91 -6.43
N HIS A 331 -6.64 -10.50 -6.35
CA HIS A 331 -7.61 -10.61 -7.44
C HIS A 331 -7.90 -9.21 -7.99
N LYS A 332 -7.54 -8.98 -9.23
CA LYS A 332 -7.78 -7.72 -9.93
C LYS A 332 -8.87 -7.84 -10.98
N LYS A 333 -9.48 -6.70 -11.28
CA LYS A 333 -10.53 -6.63 -12.31
C LYS A 333 -9.90 -6.76 -13.70
N GLY A 334 -10.45 -7.65 -14.50
CA GLY A 334 -10.10 -7.81 -15.90
C GLY A 334 -10.73 -6.78 -16.81
#